data_1c6974aab50de5015ca64f6d04878c56
#
_entry.id   1c6974aab50de5015ca64f6d04878c56
#
_cell.length_a   1.000
_cell.length_b   1.000
_cell.length_c   1.000
_cell.angle_alpha   90.00
_cell.angle_beta   90.00
_cell.angle_gamma   90.00
#
_symmetry.space_group_name_H-M   'P 1'
#
loop_
_entity.id
_entity.type
_entity.pdbx_description
1 polymer ?
#
loop_
_entity_poly.entity_id
_entity_poly.type
_entity_poly.pdbx_seq_one_letter_code
_entity_poly.pdbx_strand_id
1 'polypeptide(L)'
;MNLINPIDTRSTTFAEPIEMLYACHDKVRRFCGQTRLLPGYIAEHGRNDIVLQTIRQISQYFNVAAPLHHQDEENDFFPLLLQYAPEAKADIDELLRQHENLHANWAAVQTEFDKLHEHAGHMPDGEILARFTAAYDVHLEIEEALFALGKQKIPPQKLAEIGRNMAARRQSA
;
A
#
# COMPACT_ATOMS: atom_id res chain seq x y z
N MET A 1 -1.76 -21.10 12.04
CA MET A 1 -1.27 -19.94 11.29
C MET A 1 -1.94 -18.69 11.84
N ASN A 2 -1.20 -17.72 12.30
CA ASN A 2 -1.78 -16.56 13.00
C ASN A 2 -1.94 -15.39 11.99
N LEU A 3 -3.16 -15.02 11.66
CA LEU A 3 -3.47 -13.88 10.78
C LEU A 3 -3.30 -12.53 11.50
N ILE A 4 -3.06 -12.54 12.81
CA ILE A 4 -2.92 -11.34 13.63
C ILE A 4 -1.43 -11.12 13.91
N ASN A 5 -0.82 -10.14 13.23
CA ASN A 5 0.52 -9.68 13.55
C ASN A 5 0.46 -8.56 14.60
N PRO A 6 1.40 -8.52 15.58
CA PRO A 6 1.45 -7.43 16.55
C PRO A 6 1.69 -6.08 15.86
N ILE A 7 1.03 -5.06 16.38
CA ILE A 7 1.11 -3.67 15.93
C ILE A 7 2.55 -3.17 16.17
N ASP A 8 3.25 -2.77 15.11
CA ASP A 8 4.48 -2.01 15.27
C ASP A 8 4.12 -0.61 15.78
N THR A 9 4.64 -0.25 16.95
CA THR A 9 4.30 0.96 17.70
C THR A 9 5.17 2.16 17.32
N ARG A 10 5.85 2.19 16.17
CA ARG A 10 6.52 3.39 15.71
C ARG A 10 5.51 4.44 15.30
N SER A 11 5.36 5.46 16.14
CA SER A 11 4.57 6.65 15.85
C SER A 11 5.36 7.57 14.91
N THR A 12 5.31 7.31 13.61
CA THR A 12 5.79 8.24 12.60
C THR A 12 4.77 9.36 12.42
N THR A 13 5.27 10.59 12.25
CA THR A 13 4.43 11.78 12.04
C THR A 13 4.71 12.39 10.66
N PHE A 14 3.77 13.19 10.15
CA PHE A 14 3.97 13.93 8.89
C PHE A 14 5.06 15.01 8.97
N ALA A 15 5.66 15.25 10.14
CA ALA A 15 6.89 16.03 10.26
C ALA A 15 8.09 15.33 9.57
N GLU A 16 8.02 14.01 9.43
CA GLU A 16 8.99 13.17 8.74
C GLU A 16 8.32 12.44 7.57
N PRO A 17 8.02 13.13 6.46
CA PRO A 17 7.16 12.61 5.40
C PRO A 17 7.71 11.34 4.74
N ILE A 18 9.02 11.22 4.53
CA ILE A 18 9.62 10.01 3.96
C ILE A 18 9.49 8.82 4.92
N GLU A 19 9.69 9.02 6.22
CA GLU A 19 9.44 7.96 7.21
C GLU A 19 7.96 7.54 7.24
N MET A 20 7.05 8.49 7.02
CA MET A 20 5.63 8.18 6.89
C MET A 20 5.34 7.34 5.64
N LEU A 21 6.00 7.61 4.50
CA LEU A 21 5.88 6.78 3.30
C LEU A 21 6.39 5.35 3.57
N TYR A 22 7.55 5.18 4.21
CA TYR A 22 8.03 3.85 4.65
C TYR A 22 7.03 3.15 5.59
N ALA A 23 6.45 3.87 6.54
CA ALA A 23 5.46 3.28 7.45
C ALA A 23 4.18 2.83 6.72
N CYS A 24 3.81 3.47 5.62
CA CYS A 24 2.75 3.00 4.72
C CYS A 24 3.16 1.69 4.03
N HIS A 25 4.40 1.57 3.55
CA HIS A 25 4.94 0.34 2.95
C HIS A 25 4.91 -0.85 3.92
N ASP A 26 5.25 -0.64 5.19
CA ASP A 26 5.15 -1.69 6.21
C ASP A 26 3.72 -2.21 6.36
N LYS A 27 2.72 -1.33 6.27
CA LYS A 27 1.30 -1.72 6.26
C LYS A 27 0.93 -2.47 4.98
N VAL A 28 1.40 -2.01 3.81
CA VAL A 28 1.20 -2.72 2.54
C VAL A 28 1.75 -4.14 2.64
N ARG A 29 3.00 -4.31 3.07
CA ARG A 29 3.63 -5.64 3.25
C ARG A 29 2.82 -6.54 4.18
N ARG A 30 2.35 -5.99 5.30
CA ARG A 30 1.51 -6.73 6.25
C ARG A 30 0.21 -7.20 5.60
N PHE A 31 -0.52 -6.33 4.91
CA PHE A 31 -1.79 -6.68 4.30
C PHE A 31 -1.62 -7.60 3.08
N CYS A 32 -0.58 -7.41 2.28
CA CYS A 32 -0.20 -8.37 1.23
C CYS A 32 0.14 -9.75 1.82
N GLY A 33 0.86 -9.80 2.93
CA GLY A 33 1.15 -11.05 3.65
C GLY A 33 -0.13 -11.75 4.11
N GLN A 34 -1.07 -11.03 4.70
CA GLN A 34 -2.37 -11.58 5.10
C GLN A 34 -3.16 -12.08 3.87
N THR A 35 -3.17 -11.32 2.78
CA THR A 35 -3.84 -11.71 1.53
C THR A 35 -3.31 -13.04 0.98
N ARG A 36 -1.98 -13.25 1.00
CA ARG A 36 -1.33 -14.50 0.57
C ARG A 36 -1.73 -15.71 1.42
N LEU A 37 -1.99 -15.50 2.71
CA LEU A 37 -2.34 -16.59 3.64
C LEU A 37 -3.81 -17.01 3.56
N LEU A 38 -4.70 -16.15 3.04
CA LEU A 38 -6.14 -16.38 3.04
C LEU A 38 -6.56 -17.72 2.40
N PRO A 39 -6.11 -18.09 1.18
CA PRO A 39 -6.56 -19.35 0.56
C PRO A 39 -6.23 -20.58 1.41
N GLY A 40 -5.01 -20.67 1.94
CA GLY A 40 -4.58 -21.77 2.79
C GLY A 40 -5.37 -21.82 4.11
N TYR A 41 -5.58 -20.67 4.74
CA TYR A 41 -6.36 -20.58 5.96
C TYR A 41 -7.81 -21.00 5.75
N ILE A 42 -8.46 -20.55 4.67
CA ILE A 42 -9.84 -20.90 4.34
C ILE A 42 -9.96 -22.41 4.02
N ALA A 43 -8.99 -22.98 3.33
CA ALA A 43 -8.98 -24.42 3.02
C ALA A 43 -8.94 -25.29 4.30
N GLU A 44 -8.22 -24.83 5.33
CA GLU A 44 -8.06 -25.56 6.60
C GLU A 44 -9.23 -25.32 7.58
N HIS A 45 -9.73 -24.07 7.66
CA HIS A 45 -10.64 -23.63 8.72
C HIS A 45 -12.02 -23.18 8.21
N GLY A 46 -12.23 -23.16 6.91
CA GLY A 46 -13.42 -22.60 6.28
C GLY A 46 -13.51 -21.07 6.39
N ARG A 47 -14.58 -20.51 5.81
CA ARG A 47 -14.92 -19.10 5.99
C ARG A 47 -15.54 -18.89 7.39
N ASN A 48 -14.81 -18.23 8.25
CA ASN A 48 -15.21 -17.90 9.62
C ASN A 48 -15.09 -16.38 9.89
N ASP A 49 -15.42 -15.96 11.10
CA ASP A 49 -15.38 -14.54 11.49
C ASP A 49 -13.99 -13.92 11.38
N ILE A 50 -12.93 -14.71 11.59
CA ILE A 50 -11.53 -14.22 11.43
C ILE A 50 -11.27 -13.86 9.97
N VAL A 51 -11.70 -14.72 9.02
CA VAL A 51 -11.58 -14.42 7.58
C VAL A 51 -12.35 -13.15 7.24
N LEU A 52 -13.61 -13.02 7.67
CA LEU A 52 -14.45 -11.85 7.38
C LEU A 52 -13.87 -10.56 7.98
N GLN A 53 -13.32 -10.62 9.18
CA GLN A 53 -12.67 -9.49 9.81
C GLN A 53 -11.37 -9.11 9.07
N THR A 54 -10.59 -10.11 8.67
CA THR A 54 -9.32 -9.90 7.96
C THR A 54 -9.56 -9.24 6.60
N ILE A 55 -10.47 -9.76 5.77
CA ILE A 55 -10.77 -9.17 4.46
C ILE A 55 -11.35 -7.76 4.59
N ARG A 56 -12.14 -7.48 5.64
CA ARG A 56 -12.63 -6.12 5.92
C ARG A 56 -11.50 -5.14 6.22
N GLN A 57 -10.51 -5.53 7.02
CA GLN A 57 -9.36 -4.69 7.34
C GLN A 57 -8.48 -4.44 6.10
N ILE A 58 -8.24 -5.48 5.29
CA ILE A 58 -7.50 -5.38 4.03
C ILE A 58 -8.24 -4.43 3.08
N SER A 59 -9.55 -4.62 2.90
CA SER A 59 -10.37 -3.77 2.03
C SER A 59 -10.38 -2.32 2.49
N GLN A 60 -10.52 -2.07 3.79
CA GLN A 60 -10.46 -0.69 4.32
C GLN A 60 -9.12 -0.03 4.01
N TYR A 61 -8.01 -0.74 4.14
CA TYR A 61 -6.69 -0.19 3.85
C TYR A 61 -6.54 0.14 2.36
N PHE A 62 -6.80 -0.81 1.47
CA PHE A 62 -6.58 -0.63 0.03
C PHE A 62 -7.64 0.25 -0.64
N ASN A 63 -8.81 0.44 -0.04
CA ASN A 63 -9.82 1.38 -0.54
C ASN A 63 -9.63 2.81 -0.06
N VAL A 64 -8.93 3.05 1.06
CA VAL A 64 -8.82 4.38 1.67
C VAL A 64 -7.36 4.81 1.84
N ALA A 65 -6.56 4.06 2.61
CA ALA A 65 -5.23 4.50 2.99
C ALA A 65 -4.21 4.40 1.83
N ALA A 66 -4.27 3.33 1.02
CA ALA A 66 -3.37 3.14 -0.10
C ALA A 66 -3.57 4.19 -1.22
N PRO A 67 -4.81 4.55 -1.63
CA PRO A 67 -5.01 5.66 -2.57
C PRO A 67 -4.49 7.00 -2.05
N LEU A 68 -4.63 7.30 -0.76
CA LEU A 68 -4.08 8.53 -0.17
C LEU A 68 -2.56 8.52 -0.18
N HIS A 69 -1.93 7.36 0.03
CA HIS A 69 -0.50 7.18 -0.05
C HIS A 69 0.01 7.42 -1.48
N HIS A 70 -0.62 6.84 -2.50
CA HIS A 70 -0.27 7.13 -3.90
C HIS A 70 -0.44 8.60 -4.24
N GLN A 71 -1.47 9.28 -3.72
CA GLN A 71 -1.63 10.73 -3.90
C GLN A 71 -0.51 11.53 -3.23
N ASP A 72 0.00 11.09 -2.08
CA ASP A 72 1.16 11.72 -1.44
C ASP A 72 2.41 11.65 -2.33
N GLU A 73 2.59 10.55 -3.04
CA GLU A 73 3.70 10.36 -3.96
C GLU A 73 3.51 11.16 -5.25
N GLU A 74 2.38 10.98 -5.91
CA GLU A 74 2.08 11.58 -7.22
C GLU A 74 1.97 13.11 -7.17
N ASN A 75 1.37 13.65 -6.11
CA ASN A 75 1.09 15.09 -6.02
C ASN A 75 2.18 15.87 -5.26
N ASP A 76 2.94 15.21 -4.40
CA ASP A 76 3.92 15.88 -3.53
C ASP A 76 5.34 15.35 -3.71
N PHE A 77 5.60 14.06 -3.44
CA PHE A 77 6.94 13.53 -3.36
C PHE A 77 7.63 13.44 -4.74
N PHE A 78 7.00 12.84 -5.73
CA PHE A 78 7.60 12.66 -7.07
C PHE A 78 7.86 13.99 -7.78
N PRO A 79 6.92 14.95 -7.80
CA PRO A 79 7.20 16.27 -8.38
C PRO A 79 8.34 17.02 -7.69
N LEU A 80 8.44 16.90 -6.37
CA LEU A 80 9.51 17.49 -5.61
C LEU A 80 10.85 16.79 -5.88
N LEU A 81 10.87 15.45 -5.90
CA LEU A 81 12.07 14.68 -6.18
C LEU A 81 12.68 15.05 -7.53
N LEU A 82 11.86 15.22 -8.57
CA LEU A 82 12.32 15.58 -9.91
C LEU A 82 13.04 16.94 -9.97
N GLN A 83 12.74 17.87 -9.06
CA GLN A 83 13.45 19.15 -8.98
C GLN A 83 14.88 19.00 -8.49
N TYR A 84 15.17 17.97 -7.66
CA TYR A 84 16.47 17.74 -7.03
C TYR A 84 17.24 16.55 -7.61
N ALA A 85 16.53 15.65 -8.29
CA ALA A 85 17.04 14.43 -8.90
C ALA A 85 16.31 14.14 -10.21
N PRO A 86 16.55 14.93 -11.28
CA PRO A 86 15.85 14.74 -12.57
C PRO A 86 16.15 13.38 -13.21
N GLU A 87 17.22 12.72 -12.84
CA GLU A 87 17.55 11.34 -13.25
C GLU A 87 16.52 10.30 -12.79
N ALA A 88 15.72 10.58 -11.76
CA ALA A 88 14.67 9.69 -11.27
C ALA A 88 13.44 9.59 -12.19
N LYS A 89 13.38 10.38 -13.28
CA LYS A 89 12.19 10.48 -14.11
C LYS A 89 11.73 9.15 -14.68
N ALA A 90 12.63 8.31 -15.14
CA ALA A 90 12.27 7.02 -15.75
C ALA A 90 11.60 6.07 -14.72
N ASP A 91 12.14 6.02 -13.51
CA ASP A 91 11.57 5.21 -12.43
C ASP A 91 10.21 5.76 -11.97
N ILE A 92 10.07 7.08 -11.89
CA ILE A 92 8.79 7.72 -11.55
C ILE A 92 7.73 7.44 -12.61
N ASP A 93 8.07 7.54 -13.91
CA ASP A 93 7.12 7.22 -15.00
C ASP A 93 6.68 5.74 -14.93
N GLU A 94 7.59 4.83 -14.59
CA GLU A 94 7.27 3.41 -14.37
C GLU A 94 6.36 3.23 -13.15
N LEU A 95 6.63 3.90 -12.03
CA LEU A 95 5.81 3.81 -10.82
C LEU A 95 4.38 4.33 -11.05
N LEU A 96 4.22 5.44 -11.77
CA LEU A 96 2.89 5.95 -12.14
C LEU A 96 2.08 4.92 -12.94
N ARG A 97 2.73 4.23 -13.89
CA ARG A 97 2.11 3.13 -14.63
C ARG A 97 1.78 1.94 -13.73
N GLN A 98 2.64 1.64 -12.75
CA GLN A 98 2.39 0.58 -11.78
C GLN A 98 1.23 0.92 -10.85
N HIS A 99 1.02 2.18 -10.43
CA HIS A 99 -0.15 2.59 -9.66
C HIS A 99 -1.47 2.24 -10.37
N GLU A 100 -1.58 2.53 -11.67
CA GLU A 100 -2.76 2.14 -12.45
C GLU A 100 -2.99 0.63 -12.45
N ASN A 101 -1.91 -0.15 -12.62
CA ASN A 101 -1.98 -1.62 -12.58
C ASN A 101 -2.33 -2.16 -11.18
N LEU A 102 -1.79 -1.56 -10.13
CA LEU A 102 -2.12 -1.92 -8.75
C LEU A 102 -3.60 -1.67 -8.43
N HIS A 103 -4.15 -0.54 -8.89
CA HIS A 103 -5.58 -0.25 -8.74
C HIS A 103 -6.46 -1.27 -9.48
N ALA A 104 -6.10 -1.64 -10.71
CA ALA A 104 -6.82 -2.67 -11.48
C ALA A 104 -6.75 -4.05 -10.81
N ASN A 105 -5.56 -4.45 -10.34
CA ASN A 105 -5.39 -5.71 -9.61
C ASN A 105 -6.16 -5.71 -8.28
N TRP A 106 -6.19 -4.59 -7.57
CA TRP A 106 -6.97 -4.47 -6.35
C TRP A 106 -8.47 -4.63 -6.61
N ALA A 107 -9.01 -4.05 -7.67
CA ALA A 107 -10.43 -4.22 -8.03
C ALA A 107 -10.79 -5.70 -8.25
N ALA A 108 -9.88 -6.50 -8.84
CA ALA A 108 -10.09 -7.94 -8.99
C ALA A 108 -10.07 -8.68 -7.63
N VAL A 109 -9.15 -8.32 -6.72
CA VAL A 109 -9.11 -8.88 -5.36
C VAL A 109 -10.38 -8.51 -4.59
N GLN A 110 -10.84 -7.26 -4.67
CA GLN A 110 -12.06 -6.81 -4.01
C GLN A 110 -13.27 -7.64 -4.47
N THR A 111 -13.36 -7.95 -5.77
CA THR A 111 -14.41 -8.83 -6.30
C THR A 111 -14.38 -10.23 -5.65
N GLU A 112 -13.20 -10.81 -5.42
CA GLU A 112 -13.08 -12.09 -4.71
C GLU A 112 -13.50 -11.98 -3.24
N PHE A 113 -13.19 -10.86 -2.57
CA PHE A 113 -13.61 -10.60 -1.20
C PHE A 113 -15.12 -10.40 -1.07
N ASP A 114 -15.75 -9.73 -2.03
CA ASP A 114 -17.20 -9.56 -2.08
C ASP A 114 -17.90 -10.92 -2.22
N LYS A 115 -17.41 -11.80 -3.10
CA LYS A 115 -17.90 -13.19 -3.21
C LYS A 115 -17.74 -13.97 -1.91
N LEU A 116 -16.63 -13.75 -1.17
CA LEU A 116 -16.46 -14.36 0.16
C LEU A 116 -17.48 -13.86 1.19
N HIS A 117 -17.91 -12.60 1.10
CA HIS A 117 -18.99 -12.07 1.94
C HIS A 117 -20.33 -12.72 1.60
N GLU A 118 -20.64 -12.85 0.31
CA GLU A 118 -21.95 -13.33 -0.16
C GLU A 118 -22.09 -14.84 -0.07
N HIS A 119 -21.02 -15.61 -0.31
CA HIS A 119 -21.06 -17.07 -0.46
C HIS A 119 -20.08 -17.76 0.48
N ALA A 120 -20.62 -18.45 1.48
CA ALA A 120 -19.81 -19.14 2.50
C ALA A 120 -18.89 -20.25 1.94
N GLY A 121 -19.25 -20.84 0.81
CA GLY A 121 -18.47 -21.88 0.13
C GLY A 121 -17.50 -21.35 -0.92
N HIS A 122 -17.42 -20.03 -1.13
CA HIS A 122 -16.50 -19.46 -2.11
C HIS A 122 -15.04 -19.65 -1.64
N MET A 123 -14.18 -20.09 -2.55
CA MET A 123 -12.73 -20.08 -2.39
C MET A 123 -12.16 -19.00 -3.30
N PRO A 124 -11.44 -18.01 -2.76
CA PRO A 124 -10.89 -16.92 -3.58
C PRO A 124 -9.88 -17.45 -4.58
N ASP A 125 -9.82 -16.83 -5.76
CA ASP A 125 -8.87 -17.19 -6.79
C ASP A 125 -7.44 -16.82 -6.34
N GLY A 126 -6.63 -17.84 -6.06
CA GLY A 126 -5.26 -17.68 -5.58
C GLY A 126 -4.33 -16.96 -6.58
N GLU A 127 -4.59 -17.07 -7.90
CA GLU A 127 -3.80 -16.39 -8.91
C GLU A 127 -4.07 -14.87 -8.91
N ILE A 128 -5.32 -14.47 -8.71
CA ILE A 128 -5.69 -13.05 -8.56
C ILE A 128 -4.98 -12.45 -7.35
N LEU A 129 -5.05 -13.12 -6.20
CA LEU A 129 -4.42 -12.67 -4.97
C LEU A 129 -2.88 -12.63 -5.11
N ALA A 130 -2.28 -13.65 -5.73
CA ALA A 130 -0.84 -13.72 -5.95
C ALA A 130 -0.34 -12.61 -6.88
N ARG A 131 -1.04 -12.36 -7.98
CA ARG A 131 -0.70 -11.30 -8.94
C ARG A 131 -0.71 -9.92 -8.28
N PHE A 132 -1.73 -9.61 -7.50
CA PHE A 132 -1.83 -8.35 -6.76
C PHE A 132 -0.66 -8.16 -5.80
N THR A 133 -0.38 -9.15 -4.97
CA THR A 133 0.67 -9.05 -3.96
C THR A 133 2.08 -9.04 -4.55
N ALA A 134 2.32 -9.78 -5.63
CA ALA A 134 3.60 -9.78 -6.34
C ALA A 134 3.89 -8.44 -7.04
N ALA A 135 2.83 -7.77 -7.56
CA ALA A 135 2.98 -6.44 -8.14
C ALA A 135 3.46 -5.41 -7.11
N TYR A 136 2.99 -5.50 -5.85
CA TYR A 136 3.48 -4.64 -4.77
C TYR A 136 4.94 -4.93 -4.40
N ASP A 137 5.38 -6.17 -4.41
CA ASP A 137 6.79 -6.49 -4.06
C ASP A 137 7.77 -5.74 -4.97
N VAL A 138 7.52 -5.74 -6.29
CA VAL A 138 8.35 -5.03 -7.28
C VAL A 138 8.22 -3.51 -7.13
N HIS A 139 7.00 -3.03 -6.92
CA HIS A 139 6.68 -1.61 -6.78
C HIS A 139 7.42 -0.98 -5.59
N LEU A 140 7.31 -1.58 -4.41
CA LEU A 140 7.94 -1.08 -3.19
C LEU A 140 9.46 -1.05 -3.29
N GLU A 141 10.10 -1.99 -4.01
CA GLU A 141 11.55 -2.01 -4.20
C GLU A 141 12.03 -0.78 -4.98
N ILE A 142 11.33 -0.41 -6.06
CA ILE A 142 11.67 0.76 -6.87
C ILE A 142 11.43 2.05 -6.04
N GLU A 143 10.29 2.13 -5.37
CA GLU A 143 9.92 3.32 -4.60
C GLU A 143 10.85 3.60 -3.43
N GLU A 144 11.24 2.58 -2.69
CA GLU A 144 12.14 2.75 -1.54
C GLU A 144 13.53 3.24 -1.95
N ALA A 145 14.00 2.89 -3.15
CA ALA A 145 15.21 3.48 -3.72
C ALA A 145 15.03 5.00 -3.96
N LEU A 146 13.86 5.43 -4.43
CA LEU A 146 13.54 6.85 -4.61
C LEU A 146 13.35 7.58 -3.26
N PHE A 147 12.79 6.94 -2.24
CA PHE A 147 12.71 7.51 -0.89
C PHE A 147 14.11 7.77 -0.31
N ALA A 148 15.03 6.82 -0.47
CA ALA A 148 16.41 6.98 -0.05
C ALA A 148 17.11 8.13 -0.80
N LEU A 149 16.87 8.24 -2.11
CA LEU A 149 17.37 9.35 -2.94
C LEU A 149 16.77 10.69 -2.47
N GLY A 150 15.49 10.74 -2.19
CA GLY A 150 14.80 11.93 -1.68
C GLY A 150 15.38 12.42 -0.35
N LYS A 151 15.64 11.50 0.58
CA LYS A 151 16.31 11.83 1.85
C LYS A 151 17.67 12.47 1.65
N GLN A 152 18.40 12.02 0.63
CA GLN A 152 19.74 12.51 0.35
C GLN A 152 19.74 13.87 -0.39
N LYS A 153 18.80 14.10 -1.29
CA LYS A 153 18.82 15.21 -2.24
C LYS A 153 17.90 16.38 -1.85
N ILE A 154 16.77 16.11 -1.22
CA ILE A 154 15.74 17.13 -0.95
C ILE A 154 16.07 17.86 0.37
N PRO A 155 16.08 19.21 0.38
CA PRO A 155 16.29 19.97 1.62
C PRO A 155 15.19 19.69 2.66
N PRO A 156 15.54 19.61 3.97
CA PRO A 156 14.57 19.32 5.05
C PRO A 156 13.35 20.23 5.08
N GLN A 157 13.54 21.53 4.75
CA GLN A 157 12.44 22.50 4.71
C GLN A 157 11.41 22.14 3.63
N LYS A 158 11.87 21.63 2.48
CA LYS A 158 10.99 21.18 1.39
C LYS A 158 10.26 19.88 1.73
N LEU A 159 10.93 18.97 2.41
CA LEU A 159 10.27 17.78 2.96
C LEU A 159 9.18 18.16 3.98
N ALA A 160 9.45 19.13 4.85
CA ALA A 160 8.42 19.60 5.80
C ALA A 160 7.20 20.24 5.10
N GLU A 161 7.38 20.87 3.93
CA GLU A 161 6.26 21.41 3.14
C GLU A 161 5.34 20.28 2.65
N ILE A 162 5.88 19.25 2.02
CA ILE A 162 5.05 18.12 1.55
C ILE A 162 4.43 17.34 2.70
N GLY A 163 5.11 17.22 3.85
CA GLY A 163 4.55 16.60 5.04
C GLY A 163 3.26 17.29 5.52
N ARG A 164 3.19 18.63 5.45
CA ARG A 164 1.95 19.37 5.75
C ARG A 164 0.84 19.09 4.75
N ASN A 165 1.16 18.99 3.45
CA ASN A 165 0.19 18.65 2.41
C ASN A 165 -0.40 17.26 2.63
N MET A 166 0.46 16.28 2.92
CA MET A 166 0.07 14.90 3.21
C MET A 166 -0.87 14.82 4.44
N ALA A 167 -0.56 15.58 5.50
CA ALA A 167 -1.41 15.67 6.68
C ALA A 167 -2.78 16.30 6.37
N ALA A 168 -2.80 17.40 5.61
CA ALA A 168 -4.02 18.11 5.24
C ALA A 168 -4.95 17.25 4.38
N ARG A 169 -4.40 16.43 3.47
CA ARG A 169 -5.17 15.50 2.62
C ARG A 169 -6.01 14.54 3.45
N ARG A 170 -5.51 14.08 4.60
CA ARG A 170 -6.22 13.15 5.49
C ARG A 170 -7.30 13.79 6.34
N GLN A 171 -7.28 15.12 6.48
CA GLN A 171 -8.35 15.88 7.17
C GLN A 171 -9.53 16.15 6.24
N SER A 172 -9.32 16.04 4.92
CA SER A 172 -10.32 16.35 3.90
C SER A 172 -10.96 15.08 3.29
N ALA A 173 -10.47 13.91 3.66
CA ALA A 173 -10.96 12.60 3.24
C ALA A 173 -11.81 11.97 4.34
#